data_494073772f04e7dd5c1081dd3e798e04
#
_entry.id   494073772f04e7dd5c1081dd3e798e04
#
_cell.length_a   1.000
_cell.length_b   1.000
_cell.length_c   1.000
_cell.angle_alpha   90.00
_cell.angle_beta   90.00
_cell.angle_gamma   90.00
#
_symmetry.space_group_name_H-M   'P 1'
#
loop_
_entity.id
_entity.type
_entity.pdbx_description
1 polymer ?
#
loop_
_entity_poly.entity_id
_entity_poly.type
_entity_poly.pdbx_seq_one_letter_code
_entity_poly.pdbx_strand_id
1 'polypeptide(L)'
;HLASIWESGQSINISADGEAYVQPHPEWTYNSRLHSAATDAADNVFKAIGFDYFGPFDGHDVEQLTQVFTALKKRKGPRLIHIYTKKGKGFAPAEADQIKYHAITKINAKSAPQTAPKYSDVFGQWLCDEAAQDERLLAITPAMCEGSGMVGFAKQYPQRFFDVAIAEQHAVTLAAGMACEGLKPVVAIYSTFLQRGYDQLIHDVALQNLDVTFGIDRAGLVGE
;
A
#
# COMPACT_ATOMS: atom_id res chain seq x y z
N HIS A 1 34.88 17.55 -6.75
CA HIS A 1 35.14 16.23 -7.30
C HIS A 1 33.82 15.51 -7.47
N LEU A 2 33.43 15.31 -8.72
CA LEU A 2 32.26 14.53 -9.12
C LEU A 2 32.64 13.06 -9.08
N ALA A 3 31.99 12.27 -8.23
CA ALA A 3 32.03 10.81 -8.36
C ALA A 3 30.88 10.44 -9.29
N SER A 4 31.21 10.08 -10.54
CA SER A 4 30.22 9.54 -11.47
C SER A 4 30.24 8.03 -11.35
N ILE A 5 29.09 7.42 -11.13
CA ILE A 5 28.91 5.99 -11.15
C ILE A 5 28.12 5.68 -12.41
N TRP A 6 28.77 5.02 -13.34
CA TRP A 6 28.17 4.56 -14.59
C TRP A 6 28.10 3.05 -14.60
N GLU A 7 26.91 2.53 -14.48
CA GLU A 7 26.52 1.28 -15.14
C GLU A 7 25.02 1.37 -15.35
N SER A 8 24.50 0.96 -16.45
CA SER A 8 23.09 1.09 -16.88
C SER A 8 22.60 2.46 -17.38
N GLY A 9 23.49 3.36 -17.77
CA GLY A 9 23.08 4.63 -18.43
C GLY A 9 22.58 5.73 -17.48
N GLN A 10 22.77 5.58 -16.18
CA GLN A 10 22.47 6.61 -15.17
C GLN A 10 23.76 7.18 -14.59
N SER A 11 23.84 8.50 -14.50
CA SER A 11 24.93 9.16 -13.77
C SER A 11 24.38 9.78 -12.48
N ILE A 12 25.00 9.42 -11.36
CA ILE A 12 24.83 10.18 -10.12
C ILE A 12 25.93 11.23 -10.11
N ASN A 13 25.54 12.48 -10.19
CA ASN A 13 26.44 13.59 -10.04
C ASN A 13 26.31 14.14 -8.62
N ILE A 14 27.39 14.09 -7.84
CA ILE A 14 27.45 14.75 -6.55
C ILE A 14 28.30 16.01 -6.76
N SER A 15 27.67 17.19 -6.68
CA SER A 15 28.36 18.46 -6.76
C SER A 15 29.28 18.69 -5.55
N ALA A 16 30.22 19.63 -5.65
CA ALA A 16 31.17 19.93 -4.58
C ALA A 16 30.52 20.39 -3.27
N ASP A 17 29.30 20.90 -3.35
CA ASP A 17 28.42 21.30 -2.25
C ASP A 17 27.53 20.13 -1.77
N GLY A 18 27.63 18.98 -2.43
CA GLY A 18 27.02 17.72 -2.00
C GLY A 18 25.57 17.54 -2.47
N GLU A 19 25.11 18.26 -3.48
CA GLU A 19 23.86 17.95 -4.14
C GLU A 19 24.02 16.75 -5.07
N ALA A 20 23.16 15.75 -4.88
CA ALA A 20 23.09 14.57 -5.73
C ALA A 20 21.87 14.67 -6.64
N TYR A 21 22.07 14.56 -7.96
CA TYR A 21 20.96 14.46 -8.90
C TYR A 21 21.19 13.27 -9.87
N VAL A 22 20.10 12.64 -10.24
CA VAL A 22 20.09 11.46 -11.11
C VAL A 22 19.43 11.85 -12.43
N GLN A 23 20.08 11.55 -13.56
CA GLN A 23 19.40 11.59 -14.85
C GLN A 23 18.58 10.32 -15.05
N PRO A 24 17.28 10.40 -15.38
CA PRO A 24 16.43 9.25 -15.60
C PRO A 24 16.90 8.42 -16.81
N HIS A 25 16.83 7.09 -16.70
CA HIS A 25 17.13 6.18 -17.81
C HIS A 25 16.09 6.31 -18.92
N PRO A 26 16.48 6.28 -20.23
CA PRO A 26 15.56 6.43 -21.36
C PRO A 26 14.43 5.40 -21.44
N GLU A 27 14.63 4.20 -20.87
CA GLU A 27 13.62 3.12 -20.86
C GLU A 27 12.52 3.28 -19.80
N TRP A 28 12.55 4.31 -18.98
CA TRP A 28 11.55 4.58 -17.94
C TRP A 28 10.33 5.37 -18.45
N THR A 29 10.04 5.22 -19.74
CA THR A 29 8.99 5.99 -20.43
C THR A 29 7.57 5.73 -19.91
N TYR A 30 7.28 4.59 -19.27
CA TYR A 30 5.92 4.28 -18.82
C TYR A 30 5.49 5.07 -17.58
N ASN A 31 6.41 5.48 -16.73
CA ASN A 31 6.11 6.26 -15.52
C ASN A 31 6.91 7.57 -15.43
N SER A 32 7.63 7.97 -16.48
CA SER A 32 8.53 9.12 -16.41
C SER A 32 7.82 10.44 -16.07
N ARG A 33 6.59 10.64 -16.54
CA ARG A 33 5.81 11.85 -16.22
C ARG A 33 5.23 11.83 -14.81
N LEU A 34 4.80 10.67 -14.30
CA LEU A 34 4.35 10.51 -12.91
C LEU A 34 5.54 10.48 -11.96
N HIS A 35 6.67 9.89 -12.38
CA HIS A 35 7.89 9.84 -11.58
C HIS A 35 8.57 11.21 -11.47
N SER A 36 8.70 11.97 -12.57
CA SER A 36 9.26 13.32 -12.49
C SER A 36 8.36 14.27 -11.70
N ALA A 37 7.06 14.25 -11.96
CA ALA A 37 6.11 15.07 -11.20
C ALA A 37 6.02 14.67 -9.74
N ALA A 38 6.05 13.36 -9.42
CA ALA A 38 6.05 12.88 -8.05
C ALA A 38 7.39 13.13 -7.36
N THR A 39 8.51 13.08 -8.09
CA THR A 39 9.85 13.38 -7.56
C THR A 39 9.97 14.85 -7.25
N ASP A 40 9.55 15.73 -8.17
CA ASP A 40 9.58 17.17 -7.96
C ASP A 40 8.65 17.59 -6.83
N ALA A 41 7.45 17.00 -6.74
CA ALA A 41 6.50 17.27 -5.67
C ALA A 41 6.99 16.72 -4.31
N ALA A 42 7.51 15.50 -4.28
CA ALA A 42 8.05 14.90 -3.06
C ALA A 42 9.31 15.62 -2.57
N ASP A 43 10.19 16.00 -3.49
CA ASP A 43 11.38 16.80 -3.21
C ASP A 43 11.00 18.14 -2.56
N ASN A 44 10.03 18.83 -3.13
CA ASN A 44 9.54 20.10 -2.60
C ASN A 44 8.95 19.99 -1.19
N VAL A 45 8.15 18.97 -0.91
CA VAL A 45 7.53 18.77 0.42
C VAL A 45 8.60 18.44 1.46
N PHE A 46 9.48 17.50 1.22
CA PHE A 46 10.49 17.08 2.19
C PHE A 46 11.55 18.16 2.40
N LYS A 47 11.97 18.86 1.36
CA LYS A 47 12.86 20.02 1.48
C LYS A 47 12.18 21.15 2.26
N ALA A 48 10.91 21.42 2.02
CA ALA A 48 10.17 22.47 2.71
C ALA A 48 10.08 22.26 4.24
N ILE A 49 10.04 20.99 4.68
CA ILE A 49 10.05 20.65 6.11
C ILE A 49 11.45 20.40 6.68
N GLY A 50 12.50 20.72 5.92
CA GLY A 50 13.88 20.78 6.41
C GLY A 50 14.70 19.49 6.25
N PHE A 51 14.28 18.56 5.39
CA PHE A 51 15.10 17.41 5.02
C PHE A 51 16.05 17.71 3.87
N ASP A 52 17.27 17.21 3.97
CA ASP A 52 18.13 17.01 2.80
C ASP A 52 17.59 15.80 2.02
N TYR A 53 17.05 16.03 0.83
CA TYR A 53 16.46 14.99 -0.01
C TYR A 53 17.46 14.47 -1.04
N PHE A 54 17.56 13.14 -1.17
CA PHE A 54 18.44 12.42 -2.10
C PHE A 54 17.67 11.31 -2.82
N GLY A 55 17.79 11.23 -4.13
CA GLY A 55 17.13 10.19 -4.94
C GLY A 55 16.21 10.79 -6.01
N PRO A 56 15.37 9.93 -6.64
CA PRO A 56 15.20 8.48 -6.35
C PRO A 56 16.36 7.62 -6.84
N PHE A 57 16.70 6.59 -6.06
CA PHE A 57 17.72 5.59 -6.43
C PHE A 57 17.09 4.21 -6.67
N ASP A 58 17.74 3.37 -7.49
CA ASP A 58 17.32 1.98 -7.65
C ASP A 58 17.63 1.18 -6.37
N GLY A 59 16.58 0.73 -5.68
CA GLY A 59 16.71 -0.08 -4.47
C GLY A 59 17.21 -1.51 -4.70
N HIS A 60 17.34 -1.94 -5.95
CA HIS A 60 17.93 -3.24 -6.31
C HIS A 60 19.40 -3.14 -6.73
N ASP A 61 19.92 -1.94 -6.92
CA ASP A 61 21.34 -1.69 -7.16
C ASP A 61 22.08 -1.53 -5.83
N VAL A 62 22.56 -2.65 -5.29
CA VAL A 62 23.26 -2.68 -3.99
C VAL A 62 24.57 -1.91 -4.03
N GLU A 63 25.27 -1.91 -5.18
CA GLU A 63 26.54 -1.21 -5.34
C GLU A 63 26.32 0.31 -5.27
N GLN A 64 25.36 0.82 -6.04
CA GLN A 64 24.93 2.22 -6.00
C GLN A 64 24.50 2.64 -4.59
N LEU A 65 23.64 1.86 -3.93
CA LEU A 65 23.17 2.16 -2.57
C LEU A 65 24.33 2.21 -1.56
N THR A 66 25.29 1.29 -1.67
CA THR A 66 26.47 1.28 -0.80
C THR A 66 27.28 2.56 -0.94
N GLN A 67 27.43 3.06 -2.16
CA GLN A 67 28.15 4.30 -2.42
C GLN A 67 27.38 5.52 -1.91
N VAL A 68 26.07 5.58 -2.16
CA VAL A 68 25.17 6.64 -1.65
C VAL A 68 25.23 6.68 -0.13
N PHE A 69 25.06 5.56 0.56
CA PHE A 69 25.12 5.53 2.01
C PHE A 69 26.51 5.89 2.55
N THR A 70 27.58 5.48 1.87
CA THR A 70 28.94 5.85 2.26
C THR A 70 29.19 7.35 2.12
N ALA A 71 28.68 7.98 1.08
CA ALA A 71 28.79 9.42 0.90
C ALA A 71 27.95 10.20 1.94
N LEU A 72 26.71 9.72 2.20
CA LEU A 72 25.75 10.45 3.04
C LEU A 72 25.94 10.23 4.55
N LYS A 73 26.58 9.13 4.97
CA LYS A 73 26.76 8.82 6.41
C LYS A 73 27.54 9.91 7.19
N LYS A 74 28.38 10.68 6.51
CA LYS A 74 29.19 11.75 7.12
C LYS A 74 28.46 13.08 7.22
N ARG A 75 27.32 13.25 6.54
CA ARG A 75 26.53 14.49 6.61
C ARG A 75 25.77 14.57 7.95
N LYS A 76 25.55 15.76 8.41
CA LYS A 76 24.74 16.04 9.61
C LYS A 76 23.34 16.52 9.18
N GLY A 77 22.38 16.46 10.08
CA GLY A 77 21.01 16.88 9.85
C GLY A 77 20.07 15.76 9.36
N PRO A 78 18.78 16.05 9.28
CA PRO A 78 17.76 15.11 8.81
C PRO A 78 17.91 14.88 7.30
N ARG A 79 17.99 13.63 6.90
CA ARG A 79 18.17 13.22 5.50
C ARG A 79 17.10 12.23 5.09
N LEU A 80 16.54 12.44 3.91
CA LEU A 80 15.61 11.52 3.28
C LEU A 80 16.26 10.94 2.03
N ILE A 81 16.44 9.63 2.02
CA ILE A 81 16.96 8.90 0.87
C ILE A 81 15.80 8.16 0.23
N HIS A 82 15.38 8.64 -0.93
CA HIS A 82 14.29 8.01 -1.68
C HIS A 82 14.86 6.88 -2.53
N ILE A 83 14.38 5.69 -2.29
CA ILE A 83 14.68 4.51 -3.10
C ILE A 83 13.38 3.93 -3.66
N TYR A 84 13.40 3.42 -4.88
CA TYR A 84 12.29 2.66 -5.44
C TYR A 84 12.68 1.20 -5.61
N THR A 85 11.73 0.31 -5.43
CA THR A 85 11.91 -1.12 -5.57
C THR A 85 10.77 -1.74 -6.36
N LYS A 86 11.05 -2.86 -7.04
CA LYS A 86 10.03 -3.73 -7.61
C LYS A 86 9.84 -4.93 -6.68
N LYS A 87 8.63 -5.07 -6.12
CA LYS A 87 8.31 -6.21 -5.25
C LYS A 87 8.49 -7.53 -6.01
N GLY A 88 9.18 -8.49 -5.40
CA GLY A 88 9.46 -9.77 -6.02
C GLY A 88 10.62 -9.78 -7.01
N LYS A 89 11.34 -8.67 -7.17
CA LYS A 89 12.48 -8.55 -8.11
C LYS A 89 13.48 -9.70 -7.96
N GLY A 90 13.85 -10.30 -9.10
CA GLY A 90 14.78 -11.44 -9.16
C GLY A 90 14.09 -12.81 -9.06
N PHE A 91 12.76 -12.86 -8.82
CA PHE A 91 11.97 -14.09 -8.86
C PHE A 91 10.79 -13.92 -9.81
N ALA A 92 10.94 -14.38 -11.05
CA ALA A 92 9.99 -14.16 -12.13
C ALA A 92 8.50 -14.47 -11.78
N PRO A 93 8.16 -15.54 -11.05
CA PRO A 93 6.79 -15.78 -10.65
C PRO A 93 6.21 -14.68 -9.72
N ALA A 94 7.03 -14.13 -8.81
CA ALA A 94 6.60 -13.05 -7.92
C ALA A 94 6.52 -11.70 -8.65
N GLU A 95 7.36 -11.48 -9.66
CA GLU A 95 7.29 -10.30 -10.50
C GLU A 95 6.01 -10.30 -11.37
N ALA A 96 5.53 -11.49 -11.77
CA ALA A 96 4.32 -11.66 -12.55
C ALA A 96 3.04 -11.57 -11.70
N ASP A 97 3.07 -12.02 -10.43
CA ASP A 97 1.92 -12.02 -9.52
C ASP A 97 2.35 -11.62 -8.10
N GLN A 98 2.49 -10.34 -7.89
CA GLN A 98 2.95 -9.77 -6.61
C GLN A 98 1.97 -10.01 -5.45
N ILE A 99 0.69 -10.16 -5.75
CA ILE A 99 -0.35 -10.39 -4.75
C ILE A 99 -0.22 -11.83 -4.21
N LYS A 100 -0.19 -12.81 -5.08
CA LYS A 100 -0.03 -14.22 -4.71
C LYS A 100 1.24 -14.48 -3.91
N TYR A 101 2.33 -13.80 -4.26
CA TYR A 101 3.65 -13.97 -3.63
C TYR A 101 3.92 -12.96 -2.50
N HIS A 102 2.91 -12.22 -2.05
CA HIS A 102 3.08 -11.24 -0.97
C HIS A 102 3.46 -11.89 0.37
N ALA A 103 2.82 -13.02 0.69
CA ALA A 103 3.05 -13.74 1.95
C ALA A 103 2.88 -15.24 1.71
N ILE A 104 3.93 -15.90 1.23
CA ILE A 104 3.96 -17.35 1.05
C ILE A 104 4.84 -18.01 2.11
N THR A 105 4.35 -19.08 2.70
CA THR A 105 5.10 -19.87 3.69
C THR A 105 6.03 -20.87 3.04
N LYS A 106 5.67 -21.39 1.86
CA LYS A 106 6.45 -22.38 1.10
C LYS A 106 6.35 -22.10 -0.40
N ILE A 107 7.50 -22.08 -1.07
CA ILE A 107 7.57 -22.08 -2.54
C ILE A 107 7.18 -23.49 -3.00
N ASN A 108 6.28 -23.62 -3.97
CA ASN A 108 5.78 -24.89 -4.52
C ASN A 108 5.04 -25.79 -3.51
N ALA A 109 4.48 -25.25 -2.45
CA ALA A 109 3.58 -26.03 -1.61
C ALA A 109 2.38 -26.50 -2.46
N LYS A 110 2.23 -27.81 -2.64
CA LYS A 110 0.95 -28.38 -3.12
C LYS A 110 -0.07 -28.05 -2.03
N SER A 111 -1.04 -27.17 -2.32
CA SER A 111 -2.15 -26.93 -1.42
C SER A 111 -2.89 -28.24 -1.22
N ALA A 112 -3.10 -28.66 0.02
CA ALA A 112 -4.03 -29.73 0.30
C ALA A 112 -5.42 -29.33 -0.25
N PRO A 113 -6.20 -30.28 -0.76
CA PRO A 113 -7.56 -29.98 -1.22
C PRO A 113 -8.32 -29.31 -0.06
N GLN A 114 -8.84 -28.12 -0.33
CA GLN A 114 -9.66 -27.41 0.66
C GLN A 114 -10.99 -28.13 0.78
N THR A 115 -11.29 -28.71 1.94
CA THR A 115 -12.50 -29.52 2.17
C THR A 115 -13.72 -28.71 2.62
N ALA A 116 -13.50 -27.46 3.04
CA ALA A 116 -14.55 -26.52 3.44
C ALA A 116 -14.19 -25.09 2.99
N PRO A 117 -15.18 -24.22 2.72
CA PRO A 117 -14.94 -22.83 2.40
C PRO A 117 -14.31 -22.11 3.62
N LYS A 118 -13.48 -21.11 3.36
CA LYS A 118 -13.00 -20.21 4.42
C LYS A 118 -14.10 -19.26 4.85
N TYR A 119 -14.04 -18.76 6.06
CA TYR A 119 -14.97 -17.73 6.52
C TYR A 119 -14.96 -16.48 5.63
N SER A 120 -13.78 -16.08 5.12
CA SER A 120 -13.66 -14.97 4.16
C SER A 120 -14.39 -15.25 2.84
N ASP A 121 -14.42 -16.50 2.36
CA ASP A 121 -15.15 -16.87 1.13
C ASP A 121 -16.66 -16.76 1.36
N VAL A 122 -17.13 -17.22 2.53
CA VAL A 122 -18.55 -17.11 2.94
C VAL A 122 -18.96 -15.64 3.10
N PHE A 123 -18.10 -14.83 3.73
CA PHE A 123 -18.34 -13.40 3.90
C PHE A 123 -18.40 -12.66 2.55
N GLY A 124 -17.45 -12.94 1.64
CA GLY A 124 -17.45 -12.32 0.31
C GLY A 124 -18.68 -12.70 -0.54
N GLN A 125 -19.15 -13.96 -0.43
CA GLN A 125 -20.38 -14.38 -1.09
C GLN A 125 -21.60 -13.69 -0.48
N TRP A 126 -21.71 -13.63 0.85
CA TRP A 126 -22.78 -12.92 1.55
C TRP A 126 -22.84 -11.44 1.12
N LEU A 127 -21.70 -10.75 1.03
CA LEU A 127 -21.68 -9.36 0.55
C LEU A 127 -22.28 -9.20 -0.84
N CYS A 128 -21.97 -10.12 -1.77
CA CYS A 128 -22.51 -10.08 -3.12
C CYS A 128 -24.03 -10.35 -3.13
N ASP A 129 -24.49 -11.32 -2.33
CA ASP A 129 -25.89 -11.68 -2.24
C ASP A 129 -26.75 -10.55 -1.65
N GLU A 130 -26.28 -9.91 -0.59
CA GLU A 130 -26.97 -8.75 0.03
C GLU A 130 -26.95 -7.52 -0.89
N ALA A 131 -25.83 -7.26 -1.57
CA ALA A 131 -25.74 -6.14 -2.50
C ALA A 131 -26.64 -6.28 -3.73
N ALA A 132 -27.00 -7.51 -4.09
CA ALA A 132 -27.96 -7.76 -5.14
C ALA A 132 -29.40 -7.38 -4.72
N GLN A 133 -29.67 -7.34 -3.42
CA GLN A 133 -31.00 -7.03 -2.85
C GLN A 133 -31.12 -5.60 -2.34
N ASP A 134 -30.02 -4.98 -1.92
CA ASP A 134 -30.01 -3.59 -1.40
C ASP A 134 -28.91 -2.78 -2.08
N GLU A 135 -29.32 -1.80 -2.88
CA GLU A 135 -28.41 -0.91 -3.61
C GLU A 135 -27.63 0.03 -2.68
N ARG A 136 -28.08 0.22 -1.45
CA ARG A 136 -27.41 1.07 -0.45
C ARG A 136 -26.19 0.40 0.16
N LEU A 137 -26.02 -0.93 -0.01
CA LEU A 137 -24.90 -1.66 0.55
C LEU A 137 -23.61 -1.33 -0.21
N LEU A 138 -22.60 -0.86 0.53
CA LEU A 138 -21.27 -0.51 0.07
C LEU A 138 -20.24 -1.32 0.83
N ALA A 139 -19.10 -1.60 0.21
CA ALA A 139 -18.02 -2.34 0.83
C ALA A 139 -16.74 -1.52 0.86
N ILE A 140 -16.11 -1.44 2.03
CA ILE A 140 -14.89 -0.67 2.29
C ILE A 140 -13.84 -1.58 2.89
N THR A 141 -12.60 -1.44 2.44
CA THR A 141 -11.46 -2.15 3.05
C THR A 141 -10.19 -1.31 2.98
N PRO A 142 -9.35 -1.30 4.02
CA PRO A 142 -8.04 -0.68 3.95
C PRO A 142 -6.97 -1.69 3.47
N ALA A 143 -6.81 -1.83 2.15
CA ALA A 143 -5.81 -2.67 1.48
C ALA A 143 -5.91 -4.18 1.80
N MET A 144 -7.13 -4.71 2.05
CA MET A 144 -7.33 -6.12 2.44
C MET A 144 -8.35 -6.84 1.54
N CYS A 145 -8.51 -6.42 0.30
CA CYS A 145 -9.52 -6.96 -0.63
C CYS A 145 -9.44 -8.49 -0.77
N GLU A 146 -8.25 -9.03 -1.07
CA GLU A 146 -8.05 -10.46 -1.28
C GLU A 146 -8.19 -11.24 0.04
N GLY A 147 -7.57 -10.73 1.10
CA GLY A 147 -7.56 -11.39 2.40
C GLY A 147 -8.94 -11.48 3.05
N SER A 148 -9.79 -10.51 2.82
CA SER A 148 -11.16 -10.47 3.32
C SER A 148 -12.20 -11.08 2.38
N GLY A 149 -11.77 -11.67 1.25
CA GLY A 149 -12.66 -12.35 0.31
C GLY A 149 -13.52 -11.42 -0.56
N MET A 150 -13.15 -10.14 -0.69
CA MET A 150 -13.97 -9.13 -1.37
C MET A 150 -13.73 -9.00 -2.87
N VAL A 151 -12.86 -9.81 -3.47
CA VAL A 151 -12.52 -9.74 -4.90
C VAL A 151 -13.74 -9.91 -5.80
N GLY A 152 -14.66 -10.79 -5.41
CA GLY A 152 -15.93 -11.01 -6.13
C GLY A 152 -16.79 -9.74 -6.13
N PHE A 153 -16.95 -9.14 -4.96
CA PHE A 153 -17.70 -7.89 -4.79
C PHE A 153 -17.09 -6.73 -5.59
N ALA A 154 -15.78 -6.53 -5.50
CA ALA A 154 -15.06 -5.48 -6.22
C ALA A 154 -15.26 -5.57 -7.75
N LYS A 155 -15.31 -6.79 -8.29
CA LYS A 155 -15.56 -7.05 -9.72
C LYS A 155 -17.02 -6.82 -10.12
N GLN A 156 -17.95 -7.27 -9.30
CA GLN A 156 -19.38 -7.24 -9.59
C GLN A 156 -20.00 -5.85 -9.33
N TYR A 157 -19.50 -5.14 -8.31
CA TYR A 157 -20.02 -3.84 -7.88
C TYR A 157 -18.91 -2.79 -7.75
N PRO A 158 -18.14 -2.48 -8.81
CA PRO A 158 -16.97 -1.60 -8.72
C PRO A 158 -17.28 -0.18 -8.25
N GLN A 159 -18.52 0.30 -8.46
CA GLN A 159 -18.96 1.63 -8.01
C GLN A 159 -19.38 1.66 -6.52
N ARG A 160 -19.46 0.49 -5.89
CA ARG A 160 -19.84 0.32 -4.49
C ARG A 160 -18.73 -0.30 -3.65
N PHE A 161 -17.53 -0.44 -4.22
CA PHE A 161 -16.34 -0.96 -3.57
C PHE A 161 -15.29 0.15 -3.41
N PHE A 162 -14.78 0.31 -2.19
CA PHE A 162 -13.80 1.32 -1.84
C PHE A 162 -12.60 0.69 -1.11
N ASP A 163 -11.48 0.57 -1.82
CA ASP A 163 -10.20 0.28 -1.18
C ASP A 163 -9.50 1.60 -0.86
N VAL A 164 -9.39 1.91 0.42
CA VAL A 164 -8.81 3.17 0.90
C VAL A 164 -7.30 3.06 1.15
N ALA A 165 -6.66 2.05 0.62
CA ALA A 165 -5.26 1.72 0.88
C ALA A 165 -4.99 1.51 2.40
N ILE A 166 -3.76 1.69 2.87
CA ILE A 166 -3.40 1.50 4.28
C ILE A 166 -3.79 2.75 5.09
N ALA A 167 -5.10 2.98 5.20
CA ALA A 167 -5.68 4.15 5.86
C ALA A 167 -6.91 3.75 6.70
N GLU A 168 -6.68 3.00 7.77
CA GLU A 168 -7.72 2.39 8.60
C GLU A 168 -8.64 3.44 9.25
N GLN A 169 -8.09 4.56 9.71
CA GLN A 169 -8.88 5.67 10.25
C GLN A 169 -9.83 6.23 9.21
N HIS A 170 -9.32 6.42 7.98
CA HIS A 170 -10.13 6.91 6.88
C HIS A 170 -11.26 5.92 6.51
N ALA A 171 -10.99 4.61 6.52
CA ALA A 171 -12.00 3.60 6.26
C ALA A 171 -13.21 3.74 7.22
N VAL A 172 -12.95 3.92 8.51
CA VAL A 172 -14.00 4.06 9.53
C VAL A 172 -14.76 5.39 9.38
N THR A 173 -14.05 6.51 9.23
CA THR A 173 -14.68 7.83 9.07
C THR A 173 -15.47 7.94 7.76
N LEU A 174 -14.97 7.35 6.67
CA LEU A 174 -15.68 7.28 5.40
C LEU A 174 -16.98 6.50 5.54
N ALA A 175 -16.94 5.34 6.22
CA ALA A 175 -18.12 4.55 6.50
C ALA A 175 -19.16 5.34 7.33
N ALA A 176 -18.70 6.06 8.35
CA ALA A 176 -19.58 6.91 9.15
C ALA A 176 -20.29 7.98 8.31
N GLY A 177 -19.53 8.66 7.44
CA GLY A 177 -20.10 9.66 6.52
C GLY A 177 -21.13 9.05 5.56
N MET A 178 -20.88 7.88 5.02
CA MET A 178 -21.82 7.16 4.16
C MET A 178 -23.10 6.76 4.91
N ALA A 179 -22.96 6.31 6.16
CA ALA A 179 -24.12 5.96 6.99
C ALA A 179 -25.00 7.18 7.32
N CYS A 180 -24.42 8.38 7.45
CA CYS A 180 -25.18 9.62 7.62
C CYS A 180 -26.11 9.91 6.43
N GLU A 181 -25.75 9.47 5.23
CA GLU A 181 -26.55 9.62 4.02
C GLU A 181 -27.51 8.43 3.77
N GLY A 182 -27.70 7.58 4.78
CA GLY A 182 -28.61 6.43 4.71
C GLY A 182 -28.09 5.25 3.90
N LEU A 183 -26.81 5.23 3.55
CA LEU A 183 -26.14 4.08 2.95
C LEU A 183 -25.82 3.04 4.02
N LYS A 184 -25.53 1.82 3.58
CA LYS A 184 -25.19 0.69 4.45
C LYS A 184 -23.75 0.21 4.21
N PRO A 185 -22.78 0.90 4.79
CA PRO A 185 -21.38 0.53 4.61
C PRO A 185 -21.01 -0.69 5.44
N VAL A 186 -20.29 -1.62 4.80
CA VAL A 186 -19.65 -2.77 5.44
C VAL A 186 -18.15 -2.57 5.35
N VAL A 187 -17.48 -2.44 6.49
CA VAL A 187 -16.02 -2.29 6.60
C VAL A 187 -15.40 -3.64 6.91
N ALA A 188 -14.64 -4.19 5.95
CA ALA A 188 -13.87 -5.42 6.17
C ALA A 188 -12.44 -5.08 6.56
N ILE A 189 -12.06 -5.44 7.78
CA ILE A 189 -10.77 -5.06 8.36
C ILE A 189 -10.24 -6.16 9.29
N TYR A 190 -8.91 -6.37 9.32
CA TYR A 190 -8.32 -7.27 10.29
C TYR A 190 -8.34 -6.67 11.69
N SER A 191 -8.58 -7.51 12.69
CA SER A 191 -8.67 -7.09 14.09
C SER A 191 -7.45 -6.27 14.55
N THR A 192 -6.24 -6.71 14.17
CA THR A 192 -5.01 -6.01 14.53
C THR A 192 -4.89 -4.63 13.89
N PHE A 193 -5.46 -4.42 12.71
CA PHE A 193 -5.39 -3.12 12.02
C PHE A 193 -6.51 -2.16 12.43
N LEU A 194 -7.61 -2.68 12.93
CA LEU A 194 -8.69 -1.85 13.50
C LEU A 194 -8.20 -1.02 14.70
N GLN A 195 -7.13 -1.44 15.37
CA GLN A 195 -6.50 -0.64 16.43
C GLN A 195 -6.16 0.79 15.98
N ARG A 196 -5.79 0.98 14.69
CA ARG A 196 -5.50 2.31 14.14
C ARG A 196 -6.74 3.18 13.97
N GLY A 197 -7.91 2.58 13.81
CA GLY A 197 -9.19 3.27 13.68
C GLY A 197 -10.04 3.22 14.94
N TYR A 198 -9.45 2.90 16.09
CA TYR A 198 -10.19 2.72 17.35
C TYR A 198 -10.89 3.99 17.82
N ASP A 199 -10.21 5.12 17.73
CA ASP A 199 -10.80 6.43 18.10
C ASP A 199 -11.96 6.80 17.15
N GLN A 200 -11.78 6.63 15.85
CA GLN A 200 -12.82 6.87 14.85
C GLN A 200 -14.02 5.93 15.02
N LEU A 201 -13.78 4.68 15.40
CA LEU A 201 -14.86 3.73 15.69
C LEU A 201 -15.75 4.22 16.84
N ILE A 202 -15.15 4.76 17.90
CA ILE A 202 -15.88 5.29 19.06
C ILE A 202 -16.55 6.61 18.69
N HIS A 203 -15.75 7.58 18.22
CA HIS A 203 -16.21 8.96 18.02
C HIS A 203 -17.14 9.11 16.81
N ASP A 204 -16.72 8.57 15.65
CA ASP A 204 -17.43 8.82 14.39
C ASP A 204 -18.61 7.86 14.19
N VAL A 205 -18.57 6.66 14.76
CA VAL A 205 -19.62 5.65 14.56
C VAL A 205 -20.44 5.41 15.82
N ALA A 206 -19.82 4.95 16.91
CA ALA A 206 -20.55 4.46 18.08
C ALA A 206 -21.28 5.56 18.84
N LEU A 207 -20.62 6.70 19.12
CA LEU A 207 -21.24 7.83 19.82
C LEU A 207 -22.39 8.47 19.00
N GLN A 208 -22.34 8.37 17.69
CA GLN A 208 -23.34 8.91 16.80
C GLN A 208 -24.44 7.88 16.45
N ASN A 209 -24.29 6.63 16.94
CA ASN A 209 -25.21 5.53 16.70
C ASN A 209 -25.49 5.30 15.21
N LEU A 210 -24.44 5.31 14.38
CA LEU A 210 -24.53 5.13 12.94
C LEU A 210 -24.60 3.65 12.55
N ASP A 211 -25.33 3.36 11.47
CA ASP A 211 -25.53 2.00 10.94
C ASP A 211 -24.33 1.59 10.06
N VAL A 212 -23.24 1.22 10.70
CA VAL A 212 -22.00 0.70 10.06
C VAL A 212 -21.77 -0.74 10.49
N THR A 213 -21.62 -1.65 9.54
CA THR A 213 -21.30 -3.04 9.80
C THR A 213 -19.78 -3.27 9.70
N PHE A 214 -19.18 -3.91 10.72
CA PHE A 214 -17.77 -4.26 10.72
C PHE A 214 -17.58 -5.78 10.57
N GLY A 215 -16.98 -6.21 9.46
CA GLY A 215 -16.48 -7.56 9.26
C GLY A 215 -15.05 -7.66 9.78
N ILE A 216 -14.88 -8.06 11.05
CA ILE A 216 -13.56 -8.12 11.70
C ILE A 216 -12.98 -9.51 11.46
N ASP A 217 -12.01 -9.60 10.55
CA ASP A 217 -11.31 -10.83 10.24
C ASP A 217 -10.08 -11.02 11.14
N ARG A 218 -9.65 -12.29 11.27
CA ARG A 218 -8.46 -12.67 12.08
C ARG A 218 -8.53 -12.19 13.53
N ALA A 219 -9.71 -12.30 14.11
CA ALA A 219 -9.99 -11.91 15.49
C ALA A 219 -9.75 -13.05 16.50
N GLY A 220 -9.30 -14.22 16.06
CA GLY A 220 -8.95 -15.34 16.90
C GLY A 220 -7.57 -15.20 17.54
N LEU A 221 -7.25 -16.14 18.43
CA LEU A 221 -5.91 -16.26 19.00
C LEU A 221 -4.93 -16.64 17.87
N VAL A 222 -3.78 -15.97 17.85
CA VAL A 222 -2.66 -16.26 16.97
C VAL A 222 -1.47 -16.71 17.79
N GLY A 223 -0.77 -17.70 17.33
CA GLY A 223 0.39 -18.29 17.97
C GLY A 223 0.86 -19.49 17.20
N GLU A 224 2.00 -20.05 17.62
CA GLU A 224 2.50 -21.32 17.10
C GLU A 224 1.69 -22.48 17.64
#